data_961b8d57cecfa5410e3b91385b74fc85
#
_entry.id   961b8d57cecfa5410e3b91385b74fc85
#
_cell.length_a   1.000
_cell.length_b   1.000
_cell.length_c   1.000
_cell.angle_alpha   90.00
_cell.angle_beta   90.00
_cell.angle_gamma   90.00
#
_symmetry.space_group_name_H-M   'P 1'
#
loop_
_entity.id
_entity.type
_entity.pdbx_description
1 polymer ?
#
loop_
_entity_poly.entity_id
_entity_poly.type
_entity_poly.pdbx_seq_one_letter_code
_entity_poly.pdbx_strand_id
1 'polypeptide(L)'
;MVKLLSLFELNSIVREIISMSLPDSYWVEAELSEAREAYGGHCYMELIEKDERSNTPIAKAHASCWRNRWMLIKPHFERVTGQRIHAGMKVLLKVHAQFHENYGFSWIVDDIDPNYTLGDMARKRQEIIQTLKEEGVFELQKELRLPMFCQRIAVISSASAAGYGDFCNQLADNGYGLQFVTSLFPATMQGEGVEQSVIAALNQINAEWEQWDCVVIIRGGGATSDLSGFDTLALAENVANFPLPIITGIGHERDESVLDMISFRRVKTPTAAAAFLIDHLTEVYVRVMDAQETIVQNVKHRLQVERMRLERLSSGIPVQFSLVKTKQGARLDRLMARLSSHVQEKLSRAQRHLEILSQNVQPIAERKLLNESHRLQMLAQRMKAQDPELLLKRGYSITLKDGKSVRSAGQLKEGDIIETKFADGAVKSEVSKN
;
A
#
# COMPACT_ATOMS: atom_id res chain seq x y z
N MET A 1 61.92 20.36 25.65
CA MET A 1 61.33 20.70 26.97
C MET A 1 59.84 20.44 26.93
N VAL A 2 59.33 19.57 27.79
CA VAL A 2 57.87 19.36 27.95
C VAL A 2 57.36 20.58 28.73
N LYS A 3 56.51 21.40 28.13
CA LYS A 3 55.86 22.52 28.81
C LYS A 3 54.74 21.98 29.71
N LEU A 4 54.73 22.35 30.95
CA LEU A 4 53.60 22.10 31.85
C LEU A 4 52.51 23.14 31.53
N LEU A 5 51.34 22.67 31.10
CA LEU A 5 50.16 23.49 30.79
C LEU A 5 49.00 23.02 31.67
N SER A 6 48.13 23.93 32.02
CA SER A 6 46.82 23.60 32.57
C SER A 6 45.92 23.04 31.43
N LEU A 7 44.83 22.31 31.78
CA LEU A 7 43.88 21.82 30.80
C LEU A 7 43.23 22.96 30.03
N PHE A 8 42.96 24.09 30.71
CA PHE A 8 42.41 25.29 30.07
C PHE A 8 43.35 25.88 29.03
N GLU A 9 44.65 26.03 29.38
CA GLU A 9 45.67 26.53 28.44
C GLU A 9 45.82 25.63 27.23
N LEU A 10 45.85 24.31 27.45
CA LEU A 10 45.93 23.35 26.36
C LEU A 10 44.68 23.44 25.44
N ASN A 11 43.47 23.49 26.01
CA ASN A 11 42.25 23.62 25.25
C ASN A 11 42.12 24.97 24.54
N SER A 12 42.67 26.05 25.11
CA SER A 12 42.72 27.36 24.44
C SER A 12 43.62 27.33 23.21
N ILE A 13 44.77 26.63 23.28
CA ILE A 13 45.64 26.42 22.11
C ILE A 13 44.91 25.64 21.03
N VAL A 14 44.19 24.57 21.40
CA VAL A 14 43.36 23.78 20.45
C VAL A 14 42.30 24.66 19.79
N ARG A 15 41.62 25.51 20.57
CA ARG A 15 40.66 26.46 20.04
C ARG A 15 41.24 27.40 19.00
N GLU A 16 42.41 28.01 19.32
CA GLU A 16 43.12 28.91 18.41
C GLU A 16 43.53 28.21 17.12
N ILE A 17 44.08 27.00 17.21
CA ILE A 17 44.50 26.21 16.05
C ILE A 17 43.29 25.89 15.17
N ILE A 18 42.18 25.44 15.75
CA ILE A 18 40.95 25.13 15.00
C ILE A 18 40.44 26.39 14.33
N SER A 19 40.35 27.52 15.04
CA SER A 19 39.84 28.78 14.49
C SER A 19 40.72 29.33 13.37
N MET A 20 42.03 29.12 13.43
CA MET A 20 42.97 29.53 12.38
C MET A 20 42.97 28.57 11.18
N SER A 21 42.78 27.26 11.43
CA SER A 21 42.88 26.26 10.38
C SER A 21 41.54 26.03 9.64
N LEU A 22 40.42 26.31 10.29
CA LEU A 22 39.07 26.15 9.76
C LEU A 22 38.23 27.43 9.96
N PRO A 23 38.64 28.56 9.37
CA PRO A 23 37.97 29.85 9.55
C PRO A 23 36.64 29.97 8.78
N ASP A 24 36.45 29.12 7.76
CA ASP A 24 35.31 29.20 6.84
C ASP A 24 34.15 28.32 7.29
N SER A 25 32.97 28.57 6.71
CA SER A 25 31.85 27.66 6.77
C SER A 25 31.88 26.71 5.59
N TYR A 26 31.55 25.47 5.81
CA TYR A 26 31.57 24.40 4.82
C TYR A 26 30.16 23.83 4.63
N TRP A 27 29.80 23.50 3.38
CA TRP A 27 28.65 22.68 3.12
C TRP A 27 29.05 21.20 3.23
N VAL A 28 28.37 20.47 4.10
CA VAL A 28 28.67 19.07 4.41
C VAL A 28 27.41 18.25 4.20
N GLU A 29 27.55 17.21 3.40
CA GLU A 29 26.57 16.16 3.26
C GLU A 29 26.73 15.17 4.41
N ALA A 30 25.65 14.87 5.11
CA ALA A 30 25.64 13.89 6.18
C ALA A 30 24.25 13.27 6.37
N GLU A 31 24.23 12.10 6.97
CA GLU A 31 22.99 11.52 7.50
C GLU A 31 22.89 11.87 8.99
N LEU A 32 21.71 12.24 9.43
CA LEU A 32 21.42 12.47 10.84
C LEU A 32 21.20 11.11 11.54
N SER A 33 22.08 10.73 12.46
CA SER A 33 21.81 9.58 13.33
C SER A 33 20.94 9.96 14.52
N GLU A 34 21.03 11.23 14.94
CA GLU A 34 20.19 11.80 15.97
C GLU A 34 19.94 13.29 15.68
N ALA A 35 18.70 13.76 15.95
CA ALA A 35 18.37 15.17 15.96
C ALA A 35 17.44 15.44 17.14
N ARG A 36 17.94 16.11 18.16
CA ARG A 36 17.21 16.36 19.41
C ARG A 36 17.14 17.85 19.73
N GLU A 37 15.91 18.34 19.88
CA GLU A 37 15.65 19.69 20.35
C GLU A 37 15.68 19.72 21.88
N ALA A 38 16.56 20.55 22.45
CA ALA A 38 16.68 20.74 23.88
C ALA A 38 15.63 21.75 24.38
N TYR A 39 15.33 21.69 25.65
CA TYR A 39 14.38 22.59 26.31
C TYR A 39 14.73 24.08 26.16
N GLY A 40 16.02 24.39 25.95
CA GLY A 40 16.53 25.74 25.64
C GLY A 40 16.28 26.22 24.21
N GLY A 41 15.69 25.39 23.33
CA GLY A 41 15.45 25.71 21.94
C GLY A 41 16.66 25.53 21.01
N HIS A 42 17.76 24.93 21.50
CA HIS A 42 18.89 24.49 20.69
C HIS A 42 18.61 23.12 20.11
N CYS A 43 19.14 22.83 18.92
CA CYS A 43 19.09 21.49 18.36
C CYS A 43 20.50 20.87 18.38
N TYR A 44 20.60 19.70 18.96
CA TYR A 44 21.79 18.87 18.96
C TYR A 44 21.61 17.76 17.95
N MET A 45 22.59 17.60 17.08
CA MET A 45 22.58 16.65 15.99
C MET A 45 23.81 15.76 16.05
N GLU A 46 23.64 14.53 15.68
CA GLU A 46 24.74 13.63 15.44
C GLU A 46 24.76 13.32 13.95
N LEU A 47 25.87 13.65 13.32
CA LEU A 47 26.11 13.49 11.89
C LEU A 47 26.90 12.23 11.66
N ILE A 48 26.47 11.43 10.71
CA ILE A 48 27.20 10.24 10.27
C ILE A 48 27.34 10.25 8.74
N GLU A 49 28.43 9.70 8.29
CA GLU A 49 28.62 9.32 6.90
C GLU A 49 28.82 7.82 6.85
N LYS A 50 28.09 7.14 5.99
CA LYS A 50 28.13 5.68 5.83
C LYS A 50 28.83 5.32 4.54
N ASP A 51 29.58 4.25 4.56
CA ASP A 51 30.11 3.65 3.33
C ASP A 51 28.93 3.12 2.48
N GLU A 52 28.86 3.53 1.23
CA GLU A 52 27.82 3.12 0.28
C GLU A 52 27.71 1.59 0.10
N ARG A 53 28.80 0.86 0.39
CA ARG A 53 28.86 -0.60 0.18
C ARG A 53 28.54 -1.42 1.43
N SER A 54 28.96 -0.96 2.60
CA SER A 54 28.86 -1.72 3.85
C SER A 54 27.81 -1.16 4.80
N ASN A 55 27.24 0.00 4.49
CA ASN A 55 26.33 0.76 5.37
C ASN A 55 26.90 0.99 6.80
N THR A 56 28.22 0.86 6.96
CA THR A 56 28.90 1.13 8.22
C THR A 56 29.32 2.59 8.29
N PRO A 57 29.20 3.24 9.46
CA PRO A 57 29.67 4.61 9.63
C PRO A 57 31.18 4.72 9.43
N ILE A 58 31.58 5.54 8.48
CA ILE A 58 33.01 5.89 8.21
C ILE A 58 33.41 7.19 8.84
N ALA A 59 32.45 8.07 9.10
CA ALA A 59 32.68 9.30 9.85
C ALA A 59 31.49 9.55 10.79
N LYS A 60 31.80 10.18 11.94
CA LYS A 60 30.81 10.56 12.94
C LYS A 60 31.23 11.89 13.57
N ALA A 61 30.29 12.79 13.71
CA ALA A 61 30.51 14.09 14.30
C ALA A 61 29.32 14.63 15.08
N HIS A 62 29.58 15.39 16.12
CA HIS A 62 28.54 16.13 16.81
C HIS A 62 28.38 17.52 16.20
N ALA A 63 27.14 17.93 16.03
CA ALA A 63 26.76 19.25 15.54
C ALA A 63 25.71 19.88 16.45
N SER A 64 25.77 21.21 16.54
CA SER A 64 24.87 22.00 17.36
C SER A 64 24.29 23.15 16.54
N CYS A 65 22.98 23.31 16.56
CA CYS A 65 22.33 24.47 16.00
C CYS A 65 21.79 25.35 17.12
N TRP A 66 22.28 26.57 17.20
CA TRP A 66 21.88 27.49 18.24
C TRP A 66 20.44 27.99 18.03
N ARG A 67 19.71 28.26 19.12
CA ARG A 67 18.31 28.67 19.15
C ARG A 67 17.94 29.70 18.09
N ASN A 68 18.76 30.77 17.99
CA ASN A 68 18.47 31.86 17.05
C ASN A 68 18.45 31.41 15.59
N ARG A 69 19.34 30.49 15.21
CA ARG A 69 19.40 29.90 13.87
C ARG A 69 18.31 28.82 13.73
N TRP A 70 18.15 27.97 14.73
CA TRP A 70 17.19 26.88 14.70
C TRP A 70 15.75 27.36 14.51
N MET A 71 15.37 28.46 15.17
CA MET A 71 14.06 29.08 15.00
C MET A 71 13.77 29.59 13.58
N LEU A 72 14.80 29.83 12.77
CA LEU A 72 14.67 30.22 11.36
C LEU A 72 14.72 29.01 10.44
N ILE A 73 15.68 28.12 10.65
CA ILE A 73 15.96 26.96 9.80
C ILE A 73 14.81 25.94 9.89
N LYS A 74 14.41 25.56 11.09
CA LYS A 74 13.37 24.53 11.30
C LYS A 74 12.07 24.84 10.56
N PRO A 75 11.41 26.02 10.73
CA PRO A 75 10.16 26.30 10.02
C PRO A 75 10.34 26.43 8.51
N HIS A 76 11.51 26.91 8.06
CA HIS A 76 11.82 27.00 6.65
C HIS A 76 11.95 25.60 6.04
N PHE A 77 12.74 24.74 6.66
CA PHE A 77 12.95 23.35 6.23
C PHE A 77 11.64 22.57 6.21
N GLU A 78 10.86 22.63 7.31
CA GLU A 78 9.58 21.93 7.41
C GLU A 78 8.55 22.43 6.38
N ARG A 79 8.57 23.72 6.04
CA ARG A 79 7.68 24.29 5.02
C ARG A 79 8.05 23.81 3.62
N VAL A 80 9.33 23.71 3.29
CA VAL A 80 9.81 23.35 1.96
C VAL A 80 9.76 21.84 1.76
N THR A 81 10.22 21.06 2.74
CA THR A 81 10.29 19.58 2.64
C THR A 81 8.97 18.88 3.01
N GLY A 82 8.07 19.58 3.73
CA GLY A 82 6.87 18.97 4.30
C GLY A 82 7.15 18.06 5.50
N GLN A 83 8.41 17.91 5.93
CA GLN A 83 8.83 16.96 6.96
C GLN A 83 9.52 17.65 8.13
N ARG A 84 9.41 17.04 9.31
CA ARG A 84 10.25 17.41 10.44
C ARG A 84 11.63 16.80 10.29
N ILE A 85 12.64 17.52 10.78
CA ILE A 85 14.00 16.99 10.83
C ILE A 85 14.05 15.84 11.86
N HIS A 86 14.47 14.66 11.41
CA HIS A 86 14.56 13.44 12.22
C HIS A 86 15.79 12.62 11.87
N ALA A 87 16.07 11.59 12.65
CA ALA A 87 17.14 10.63 12.37
C ALA A 87 16.88 9.88 11.05
N GLY A 88 17.94 9.46 10.36
CA GLY A 88 17.87 8.79 9.06
C GLY A 88 17.77 9.71 7.84
N MET A 89 17.57 11.03 8.04
CA MET A 89 17.55 11.99 6.93
C MET A 89 18.95 12.29 6.42
N LYS A 90 19.13 12.27 5.10
CA LYS A 90 20.28 12.89 4.44
C LYS A 90 20.06 14.38 4.27
N VAL A 91 20.99 15.16 4.76
CA VAL A 91 20.92 16.62 4.78
C VAL A 91 22.22 17.23 4.28
N LEU A 92 22.11 18.37 3.65
CA LEU A 92 23.25 19.24 3.31
C LEU A 92 23.27 20.40 4.31
N LEU A 93 24.26 20.40 5.18
CA LEU A 93 24.40 21.32 6.28
C LEU A 93 25.51 22.33 6.00
N LYS A 94 25.26 23.61 6.22
CA LYS A 94 26.31 24.61 6.29
C LYS A 94 26.81 24.66 7.73
N VAL A 95 28.06 24.31 7.93
CA VAL A 95 28.68 24.21 9.26
C VAL A 95 29.98 24.97 9.35
N HIS A 96 30.28 25.44 10.53
CA HIS A 96 31.64 25.94 10.85
C HIS A 96 32.17 25.25 12.10
N ALA A 97 33.46 25.19 12.22
CA ALA A 97 34.14 24.53 13.33
C ALA A 97 34.14 25.43 14.58
N GLN A 98 33.74 24.86 15.73
CA GLN A 98 33.86 25.54 17.02
C GLN A 98 34.44 24.58 18.06
N PHE A 99 35.43 25.09 18.82
CA PHE A 99 35.97 24.42 19.99
C PHE A 99 35.73 25.28 21.22
N HIS A 100 35.21 24.66 22.28
CA HIS A 100 35.01 25.34 23.57
C HIS A 100 35.77 24.59 24.64
N GLU A 101 36.47 25.32 25.53
CA GLU A 101 37.36 24.74 26.51
C GLU A 101 36.71 23.73 27.44
N ASN A 102 35.41 23.91 27.74
CA ASN A 102 34.64 23.00 28.61
C ASN A 102 33.84 21.93 27.86
N TYR A 103 33.48 22.19 26.60
CA TYR A 103 32.55 21.33 25.86
C TYR A 103 33.21 20.59 24.70
N GLY A 104 34.46 20.93 24.40
CA GLY A 104 35.23 20.29 23.32
C GLY A 104 34.86 20.79 21.94
N PHE A 105 35.07 19.97 20.95
CA PHE A 105 34.84 20.25 19.53
C PHE A 105 33.38 19.93 19.15
N SER A 106 32.76 20.84 18.39
CA SER A 106 31.47 20.63 17.77
C SER A 106 31.37 21.40 16.45
N TRP A 107 30.67 20.87 15.48
CA TRP A 107 30.27 21.63 14.31
C TRP A 107 29.06 22.51 14.65
N ILE A 108 29.10 23.75 14.26
CA ILE A 108 27.94 24.66 14.45
C ILE A 108 27.18 24.75 13.13
N VAL A 109 25.92 24.44 13.15
CA VAL A 109 25.05 24.50 11.98
C VAL A 109 24.55 25.93 11.79
N ASP A 110 24.91 26.53 10.68
CA ASP A 110 24.50 27.87 10.24
C ASP A 110 23.24 27.80 9.35
N ASP A 111 23.12 26.76 8.54
CA ASP A 111 22.00 26.57 7.60
C ASP A 111 21.82 25.11 7.20
N ILE A 112 20.66 24.76 6.64
CA ILE A 112 20.33 23.46 6.10
C ILE A 112 19.65 23.66 4.75
N ASP A 113 20.14 23.04 3.68
CA ASP A 113 19.51 23.13 2.36
C ASP A 113 18.37 22.10 2.24
N PRO A 114 17.11 22.55 2.20
CA PRO A 114 15.98 21.64 2.06
C PRO A 114 15.90 21.00 0.66
N ASN A 115 16.44 21.65 -0.39
CA ASN A 115 16.36 21.11 -1.75
C ASN A 115 17.22 19.86 -1.92
N TYR A 116 18.34 19.79 -1.21
CA TYR A 116 19.18 18.60 -1.19
C TYR A 116 18.41 17.38 -0.64
N THR A 117 17.73 17.56 0.48
CA THR A 117 16.92 16.49 1.10
C THR A 117 15.78 16.06 0.18
N LEU A 118 15.08 17.00 -0.47
CA LEU A 118 14.06 16.69 -1.46
C LEU A 118 14.62 15.90 -2.64
N GLY A 119 15.82 16.24 -3.10
CA GLY A 119 16.52 15.51 -4.18
C GLY A 119 16.86 14.07 -3.78
N ASP A 120 17.34 13.84 -2.57
CA ASP A 120 17.63 12.49 -2.05
C ASP A 120 16.36 11.65 -1.90
N MET A 121 15.29 12.26 -1.40
CA MET A 121 13.97 11.60 -1.30
C MET A 121 13.42 11.19 -2.67
N ALA A 122 13.50 12.09 -3.65
CA ALA A 122 13.07 11.81 -5.02
C ALA A 122 13.90 10.68 -5.65
N ARG A 123 15.22 10.66 -5.40
CA ARG A 123 16.12 9.60 -5.86
C ARG A 123 15.75 8.25 -5.23
N LYS A 124 15.61 8.17 -3.91
CA LYS A 124 15.20 6.95 -3.19
C LYS A 124 13.88 6.41 -3.70
N ARG A 125 12.91 7.31 -3.92
CA ARG A 125 11.62 6.93 -4.50
C ARG A 125 11.77 6.30 -5.89
N GLN A 126 12.61 6.88 -6.75
CA GLN A 126 12.90 6.33 -8.08
C GLN A 126 13.57 4.95 -8.00
N GLU A 127 14.51 4.77 -7.08
CA GLU A 127 15.18 3.49 -6.82
C GLU A 127 14.17 2.41 -6.40
N ILE A 128 13.25 2.74 -5.47
CA ILE A 128 12.18 1.83 -5.04
C ILE A 128 11.26 1.46 -6.22
N ILE A 129 10.81 2.43 -6.99
CA ILE A 129 9.96 2.19 -8.16
C ILE A 129 10.67 1.30 -9.18
N GLN A 130 11.95 1.54 -9.42
CA GLN A 130 12.75 0.74 -10.33
C GLN A 130 12.87 -0.71 -9.85
N THR A 131 13.18 -0.91 -8.57
CA THR A 131 13.24 -2.25 -7.96
C THR A 131 11.93 -3.01 -8.11
N LEU A 132 10.81 -2.38 -7.77
CA LEU A 132 9.47 -2.99 -7.89
C LEU A 132 9.11 -3.36 -9.34
N LYS A 133 9.57 -2.57 -10.31
CA LYS A 133 9.39 -2.87 -11.74
C LYS A 133 10.28 -4.03 -12.20
N GLU A 134 11.52 -4.07 -11.75
CA GLU A 134 12.45 -5.17 -12.05
C GLU A 134 11.98 -6.50 -11.46
N GLU A 135 11.36 -6.47 -10.30
CA GLU A 135 10.73 -7.62 -9.66
C GLU A 135 9.39 -8.00 -10.29
N GLY A 136 8.82 -7.13 -11.12
CA GLY A 136 7.53 -7.36 -11.80
C GLY A 136 6.31 -7.25 -10.89
N VAL A 137 6.45 -6.65 -9.69
CA VAL A 137 5.37 -6.56 -8.71
C VAL A 137 4.61 -5.22 -8.75
N PHE A 138 5.13 -4.23 -9.48
CA PHE A 138 4.60 -2.86 -9.51
C PHE A 138 3.13 -2.75 -9.92
N GLU A 139 2.65 -3.61 -10.80
CA GLU A 139 1.28 -3.57 -11.35
C GLU A 139 0.35 -4.65 -10.77
N LEU A 140 0.83 -5.53 -9.88
CA LEU A 140 0.06 -6.67 -9.39
C LEU A 140 -1.26 -6.28 -8.72
N GLN A 141 -1.29 -5.21 -7.95
CA GLN A 141 -2.51 -4.71 -7.32
C GLN A 141 -3.54 -4.23 -8.36
N LYS A 142 -3.08 -3.62 -9.45
CA LYS A 142 -3.96 -3.10 -10.50
C LYS A 142 -4.59 -4.22 -11.35
N GLU A 143 -4.00 -5.41 -11.35
CA GLU A 143 -4.55 -6.60 -12.00
C GLU A 143 -5.71 -7.22 -11.21
N LEU A 144 -5.80 -6.95 -9.91
CA LEU A 144 -6.88 -7.40 -9.05
C LEU A 144 -8.22 -6.77 -9.47
N ARG A 145 -9.31 -7.38 -9.03
CA ARG A 145 -10.66 -6.84 -9.26
C ARG A 145 -11.38 -6.77 -7.94
N LEU A 146 -12.11 -5.68 -7.74
CA LEU A 146 -13.06 -5.62 -6.63
C LEU A 146 -14.13 -6.69 -6.81
N PRO A 147 -14.50 -7.41 -5.74
CA PRO A 147 -15.67 -8.27 -5.76
C PRO A 147 -16.93 -7.50 -6.15
N MET A 148 -17.86 -8.16 -6.84
CA MET A 148 -19.12 -7.52 -7.25
C MET A 148 -19.85 -6.89 -6.05
N PHE A 149 -19.87 -7.59 -4.91
CA PHE A 149 -20.45 -7.11 -3.66
C PHE A 149 -19.33 -6.81 -2.66
N CYS A 150 -18.65 -5.67 -2.84
CA CYS A 150 -17.60 -5.22 -1.95
C CYS A 150 -18.21 -4.48 -0.76
N GLN A 151 -18.50 -5.20 0.31
CA GLN A 151 -19.18 -4.67 1.51
C GLN A 151 -18.37 -4.83 2.79
N ARG A 152 -17.44 -5.79 2.86
CA ARG A 152 -16.62 -6.08 4.04
C ARG A 152 -15.24 -5.44 3.85
N ILE A 153 -14.99 -4.38 4.58
CA ILE A 153 -13.86 -3.48 4.37
C ILE A 153 -12.95 -3.50 5.58
N ALA A 154 -11.71 -3.94 5.39
CA ALA A 154 -10.66 -3.78 6.38
C ALA A 154 -10.04 -2.38 6.24
N VAL A 155 -10.07 -1.58 7.31
CA VAL A 155 -9.56 -0.21 7.27
C VAL A 155 -8.29 -0.10 8.10
N ILE A 156 -7.20 0.32 7.49
CA ILE A 156 -5.94 0.63 8.17
C ILE A 156 -5.88 2.15 8.38
N SER A 157 -5.92 2.57 9.62
CA SER A 157 -5.87 3.99 9.99
C SER A 157 -5.45 4.17 11.44
N SER A 158 -5.20 5.41 11.86
CA SER A 158 -5.07 5.72 13.27
C SER A 158 -6.44 5.75 13.94
N ALA A 159 -6.57 5.16 15.12
CA ALA A 159 -7.82 5.12 15.88
C ALA A 159 -8.38 6.53 16.24
N SER A 160 -7.50 7.52 16.35
CA SER A 160 -7.87 8.92 16.64
C SER A 160 -8.02 9.78 15.38
N ALA A 161 -7.89 9.19 14.17
CA ALA A 161 -7.94 9.96 12.94
C ALA A 161 -9.36 10.41 12.59
N ALA A 162 -9.59 11.71 12.45
CA ALA A 162 -10.85 12.27 11.97
C ALA A 162 -11.28 11.66 10.62
N GLY A 163 -10.31 11.40 9.73
CA GLY A 163 -10.57 10.78 8.42
C GLY A 163 -11.20 9.40 8.48
N TYR A 164 -10.93 8.61 9.52
CA TYR A 164 -11.62 7.33 9.72
C TYR A 164 -13.10 7.54 10.07
N GLY A 165 -13.38 8.49 10.96
CA GLY A 165 -14.76 8.88 11.28
C GLY A 165 -15.53 9.39 10.06
N ASP A 166 -14.91 10.27 9.27
CA ASP A 166 -15.48 10.81 8.03
C ASP A 166 -15.77 9.69 7.00
N PHE A 167 -14.85 8.75 6.85
CA PHE A 167 -15.01 7.56 6.00
C PHE A 167 -16.23 6.72 6.42
N CYS A 168 -16.33 6.37 7.70
CA CYS A 168 -17.42 5.57 8.23
C CYS A 168 -18.77 6.30 8.14
N ASN A 169 -18.79 7.58 8.45
CA ASN A 169 -20.00 8.40 8.35
C ASN A 169 -20.50 8.48 6.89
N GLN A 170 -19.59 8.68 5.94
CA GLN A 170 -19.93 8.70 4.52
C GLN A 170 -20.50 7.36 4.03
N LEU A 171 -19.92 6.23 4.49
CA LEU A 171 -20.45 4.90 4.17
C LEU A 171 -21.82 4.64 4.79
N ALA A 172 -22.06 5.16 5.99
CA ALA A 172 -23.34 5.00 6.69
C ALA A 172 -24.43 5.90 6.10
N ASP A 173 -24.08 7.14 5.74
CA ASP A 173 -24.99 8.12 5.16
C ASP A 173 -24.96 8.08 3.62
N ASN A 174 -25.24 6.91 3.05
CA ASN A 174 -25.41 6.76 1.62
C ASN A 174 -26.88 6.78 1.21
N GLY A 175 -27.20 7.53 0.15
CA GLY A 175 -28.56 7.75 -0.32
C GLY A 175 -29.31 6.49 -0.82
N TYR A 176 -28.62 5.33 -0.93
CA TYR A 176 -29.17 4.08 -1.44
C TYR A 176 -29.47 3.06 -0.34
N GLY A 177 -29.13 3.36 0.93
CA GLY A 177 -29.31 2.43 2.06
C GLY A 177 -28.41 1.19 1.97
N LEU A 178 -27.29 1.27 1.24
CA LEU A 178 -26.30 0.21 1.13
C LEU A 178 -25.60 0.02 2.48
N GLN A 179 -25.42 -1.22 2.89
CA GLN A 179 -24.76 -1.55 4.15
C GLN A 179 -23.32 -1.99 3.92
N PHE A 180 -22.40 -1.42 4.69
CA PHE A 180 -20.99 -1.78 4.70
C PHE A 180 -20.59 -2.22 6.11
N VAL A 181 -19.74 -3.23 6.18
CA VAL A 181 -19.14 -3.71 7.41
C VAL A 181 -17.67 -3.28 7.40
N THR A 182 -17.30 -2.40 8.32
CA THR A 182 -15.94 -1.90 8.43
C THR A 182 -15.28 -2.40 9.71
N SER A 183 -14.03 -2.82 9.64
CA SER A 183 -13.21 -3.10 10.83
C SER A 183 -11.94 -2.28 10.78
N LEU A 184 -11.60 -1.66 11.91
CA LEU A 184 -10.39 -0.85 12.04
C LEU A 184 -9.21 -1.73 12.48
N PHE A 185 -8.16 -1.69 11.71
CA PHE A 185 -6.83 -2.21 12.04
C PHE A 185 -5.94 -1.02 12.37
N PRO A 186 -5.71 -0.74 13.67
CA PRO A 186 -5.03 0.47 14.06
C PRO A 186 -3.57 0.46 13.65
N ALA A 187 -3.14 1.53 12.99
CA ALA A 187 -1.75 1.71 12.59
C ALA A 187 -1.30 3.16 12.81
N THR A 188 0.00 3.32 13.00
CA THR A 188 0.64 4.63 13.01
C THR A 188 0.69 5.17 11.59
N MET A 189 0.15 6.38 11.37
CA MET A 189 0.01 6.96 10.03
C MET A 189 0.95 8.16 9.81
N GLN A 190 1.93 8.39 10.70
CA GLN A 190 2.89 9.49 10.64
C GLN A 190 4.20 9.11 11.35
N GLY A 191 5.33 9.57 10.81
CA GLY A 191 6.67 9.37 11.38
C GLY A 191 7.26 7.99 11.08
N GLU A 192 8.36 7.66 11.75
CA GLU A 192 9.20 6.47 11.48
C GLU A 192 8.51 5.12 11.72
N GLY A 193 7.44 5.08 12.51
CA GLY A 193 6.72 3.85 12.83
C GLY A 193 5.69 3.40 11.79
N VAL A 194 5.48 4.14 10.70
CA VAL A 194 4.44 3.87 9.69
C VAL A 194 4.65 2.52 9.02
N GLU A 195 5.84 2.27 8.48
CA GLU A 195 6.17 1.03 7.78
C GLU A 195 5.81 -0.21 8.59
N GLN A 196 6.41 -0.34 9.77
CA GLN A 196 6.22 -1.52 10.62
C GLN A 196 4.78 -1.67 11.09
N SER A 197 4.12 -0.57 11.42
CA SER A 197 2.75 -0.56 11.93
C SER A 197 1.74 -0.96 10.84
N VAL A 198 1.90 -0.45 9.61
CA VAL A 198 1.03 -0.79 8.48
C VAL A 198 1.27 -2.23 8.02
N ILE A 199 2.53 -2.70 7.98
CA ILE A 199 2.85 -4.09 7.67
C ILE A 199 2.25 -5.03 8.72
N ALA A 200 2.31 -4.68 10.02
CA ALA A 200 1.68 -5.46 11.07
C ALA A 200 0.16 -5.54 10.90
N ALA A 201 -0.50 -4.44 10.54
CA ALA A 201 -1.93 -4.42 10.25
C ALA A 201 -2.28 -5.25 9.00
N LEU A 202 -1.49 -5.16 7.93
CA LEU A 202 -1.65 -6.00 6.74
C LEU A 202 -1.51 -7.48 7.07
N ASN A 203 -0.56 -7.86 7.91
CA ASN A 203 -0.37 -9.25 8.35
C ASN A 203 -1.58 -9.75 9.16
N GLN A 204 -2.19 -8.92 10.00
CA GLN A 204 -3.41 -9.27 10.73
C GLN A 204 -4.58 -9.50 9.76
N ILE A 205 -4.78 -8.61 8.79
CA ILE A 205 -5.81 -8.75 7.77
C ILE A 205 -5.56 -10.01 6.92
N ASN A 206 -4.30 -10.29 6.58
CA ASN A 206 -3.94 -11.46 5.79
C ASN A 206 -4.21 -12.78 6.53
N ALA A 207 -4.17 -12.80 7.85
CA ALA A 207 -4.55 -13.98 8.64
C ALA A 207 -6.05 -14.31 8.51
N GLU A 208 -6.88 -13.32 8.20
CA GLU A 208 -8.34 -13.41 8.09
C GLU A 208 -8.84 -12.92 6.72
N TRP A 209 -8.01 -13.03 5.67
CA TRP A 209 -8.27 -12.43 4.35
C TRP A 209 -9.62 -12.83 3.73
N GLU A 210 -10.14 -14.02 4.02
CA GLU A 210 -11.43 -14.52 3.54
C GLU A 210 -12.63 -13.73 4.11
N GLN A 211 -12.43 -13.01 5.20
CA GLN A 211 -13.48 -12.21 5.81
C GLN A 211 -13.64 -10.84 5.16
N TRP A 212 -12.68 -10.43 4.31
CA TRP A 212 -12.61 -9.09 3.75
C TRP A 212 -12.73 -9.11 2.23
N ASP A 213 -13.35 -8.06 1.69
CA ASP A 213 -13.52 -7.88 0.25
C ASP A 213 -12.46 -6.92 -0.32
N CYS A 214 -12.01 -5.96 0.48
CA CYS A 214 -10.91 -5.04 0.13
C CYS A 214 -10.28 -4.45 1.40
N VAL A 215 -9.13 -3.82 1.22
CA VAL A 215 -8.43 -3.05 2.25
C VAL A 215 -8.44 -1.58 1.87
N VAL A 216 -8.67 -0.71 2.85
CA VAL A 216 -8.61 0.74 2.67
C VAL A 216 -7.57 1.31 3.63
N ILE A 217 -6.53 1.93 3.09
CA ILE A 217 -5.49 2.61 3.88
C ILE A 217 -5.78 4.10 3.81
N ILE A 218 -6.23 4.68 4.93
CA ILE A 218 -6.59 6.09 5.00
C ILE A 218 -5.87 6.80 6.13
N ARG A 219 -5.55 8.05 5.88
CA ARG A 219 -4.91 8.93 6.83
C ARG A 219 -5.86 10.06 7.24
N GLY A 220 -5.83 10.45 8.50
CA GLY A 220 -6.51 11.65 8.97
C GLY A 220 -5.80 12.93 8.50
N GLY A 221 -6.55 13.99 8.29
CA GLY A 221 -6.02 15.31 7.97
C GLY A 221 -5.12 15.84 9.09
N GLY A 222 -3.91 16.27 8.75
CA GLY A 222 -2.97 16.96 9.64
C GLY A 222 -2.17 17.98 8.84
N ALA A 223 -1.73 19.07 9.46
CA ALA A 223 -0.89 20.07 8.84
C ALA A 223 0.46 19.42 8.48
N THR A 224 0.92 19.63 7.24
CA THR A 224 2.14 19.10 6.61
C THR A 224 2.20 17.56 6.53
N SER A 225 2.05 17.07 5.33
CA SER A 225 1.98 15.64 5.06
C SER A 225 3.38 15.03 4.94
N ASP A 226 3.93 14.56 6.05
CA ASP A 226 5.06 13.64 5.97
C ASP A 226 4.53 12.30 5.41
N LEU A 227 4.88 11.99 4.17
CA LEU A 227 4.54 10.76 3.45
C LEU A 227 5.72 9.80 3.36
N SER A 228 6.87 10.16 3.90
CA SER A 228 8.11 9.36 3.78
C SER A 228 7.97 7.95 4.34
N GLY A 229 7.17 7.78 5.39
CA GLY A 229 6.89 6.46 5.97
C GLY A 229 6.12 5.52 5.03
N PHE A 230 5.50 6.05 3.96
CA PHE A 230 4.82 5.26 2.92
C PHE A 230 5.69 5.04 1.67
N ASP A 231 6.89 5.65 1.62
CA ASP A 231 7.84 5.54 0.51
C ASP A 231 8.98 4.57 0.88
N THR A 232 8.64 3.38 1.35
CA THR A 232 9.62 2.35 1.71
C THR A 232 9.43 1.10 0.87
N LEU A 233 10.55 0.42 0.53
CA LEU A 233 10.50 -0.78 -0.31
C LEU A 233 9.73 -1.91 0.37
N ALA A 234 10.01 -2.15 1.66
CA ALA A 234 9.37 -3.24 2.40
C ALA A 234 7.84 -3.09 2.47
N LEU A 235 7.32 -1.88 2.70
CA LEU A 235 5.88 -1.63 2.70
C LEU A 235 5.29 -1.78 1.30
N ALA A 236 5.99 -1.27 0.28
CA ALA A 236 5.57 -1.36 -1.11
C ALA A 236 5.48 -2.83 -1.58
N GLU A 237 6.46 -3.66 -1.29
CA GLU A 237 6.43 -5.10 -1.58
C GLU A 237 5.26 -5.82 -0.89
N ASN A 238 5.01 -5.51 0.39
CA ASN A 238 3.89 -6.09 1.12
C ASN A 238 2.54 -5.72 0.51
N VAL A 239 2.37 -4.46 0.10
CA VAL A 239 1.15 -4.00 -0.56
C VAL A 239 1.01 -4.57 -1.96
N ALA A 240 2.08 -4.57 -2.77
CA ALA A 240 2.06 -5.11 -4.12
C ALA A 240 1.65 -6.60 -4.16
N ASN A 241 2.14 -7.38 -3.20
CA ASN A 241 1.87 -8.81 -3.11
C ASN A 241 0.62 -9.16 -2.28
N PHE A 242 -0.14 -8.16 -1.82
CA PHE A 242 -1.31 -8.41 -0.99
C PHE A 242 -2.45 -9.04 -1.80
N PRO A 243 -3.15 -10.06 -1.26
CA PRO A 243 -4.15 -10.82 -2.02
C PRO A 243 -5.46 -10.07 -2.28
N LEU A 244 -5.77 -9.04 -1.50
CA LEU A 244 -6.98 -8.23 -1.65
C LEU A 244 -6.66 -6.88 -2.29
N PRO A 245 -7.59 -6.29 -3.04
CA PRO A 245 -7.44 -4.94 -3.57
C PRO A 245 -7.24 -3.92 -2.45
N ILE A 246 -6.19 -3.11 -2.57
CA ILE A 246 -5.87 -2.05 -1.60
C ILE A 246 -6.21 -0.70 -2.20
N ILE A 247 -7.06 0.06 -1.52
CA ILE A 247 -7.41 1.44 -1.87
C ILE A 247 -6.68 2.37 -0.90
N THR A 248 -5.95 3.36 -1.44
CA THR A 248 -5.23 4.33 -0.63
C THR A 248 -5.89 5.70 -0.68
N GLY A 249 -6.05 6.32 0.48
CA GLY A 249 -6.51 7.69 0.67
C GLY A 249 -5.59 8.43 1.63
N ILE A 250 -4.28 8.48 1.29
CA ILE A 250 -3.21 8.94 2.16
C ILE A 250 -2.78 10.36 1.81
N GLY A 251 -2.61 10.66 0.52
CA GLY A 251 -2.03 11.89 0.00
C GLY A 251 -3.04 12.91 -0.50
N HIS A 252 -2.55 14.16 -0.71
CA HIS A 252 -3.26 15.23 -1.40
C HIS A 252 -2.88 15.26 -2.89
N GLU A 253 -3.51 16.16 -3.66
CA GLU A 253 -3.35 16.23 -5.13
C GLU A 253 -1.91 16.32 -5.63
N ARG A 254 -1.02 16.92 -4.85
CA ARG A 254 0.38 17.22 -5.25
C ARG A 254 1.40 16.22 -4.73
N ASP A 255 1.04 15.42 -3.74
CA ASP A 255 1.96 14.52 -3.04
C ASP A 255 1.49 13.07 -3.20
N GLU A 256 2.10 12.36 -4.12
CA GLU A 256 1.83 10.95 -4.37
C GLU A 256 2.92 10.10 -3.73
N SER A 257 2.56 9.11 -2.92
CA SER A 257 3.52 8.15 -2.34
C SER A 257 3.76 6.97 -3.27
N VAL A 258 4.85 6.22 -3.06
CA VAL A 258 5.08 4.94 -3.76
C VAL A 258 3.92 4.00 -3.51
N LEU A 259 3.39 4.00 -2.28
CA LEU A 259 2.23 3.19 -1.91
C LEU A 259 0.99 3.51 -2.77
N ASP A 260 0.75 4.81 -3.05
CA ASP A 260 -0.35 5.24 -3.92
C ASP A 260 -0.18 4.76 -5.37
N MET A 261 1.07 4.72 -5.86
CA MET A 261 1.37 4.30 -7.23
C MET A 261 1.13 2.82 -7.48
N ILE A 262 1.40 1.98 -6.48
CA ILE A 262 1.27 0.52 -6.58
C ILE A 262 -0.09 0.00 -6.14
N SER A 263 -0.88 0.79 -5.38
CA SER A 263 -2.18 0.38 -4.88
C SER A 263 -3.16 0.08 -6.02
N PHE A 264 -4.18 -0.73 -5.74
CA PHE A 264 -5.29 -0.99 -6.66
C PHE A 264 -5.96 0.30 -7.13
N ARG A 265 -6.22 1.20 -6.18
CA ARG A 265 -6.83 2.51 -6.47
C ARG A 265 -6.36 3.57 -5.49
N ARG A 266 -5.81 4.63 -6.02
CA ARG A 266 -5.54 5.85 -5.26
C ARG A 266 -6.77 6.76 -5.26
N VAL A 267 -7.08 7.35 -4.12
CA VAL A 267 -8.06 8.42 -3.96
C VAL A 267 -7.47 9.56 -3.13
N LYS A 268 -8.06 10.76 -3.26
CA LYS A 268 -7.49 11.98 -2.65
C LYS A 268 -7.78 12.13 -1.15
N THR A 269 -8.87 11.55 -0.68
CA THR A 269 -9.34 11.73 0.71
C THR A 269 -10.03 10.47 1.21
N PRO A 270 -10.14 10.28 2.53
CA PRO A 270 -10.94 9.21 3.12
C PRO A 270 -12.39 9.19 2.61
N THR A 271 -13.01 10.37 2.47
CA THR A 271 -14.37 10.49 1.93
C THR A 271 -14.46 10.09 0.46
N ALA A 272 -13.41 10.36 -0.33
CA ALA A 272 -13.36 9.88 -1.72
C ALA A 272 -13.20 8.35 -1.79
N ALA A 273 -12.54 7.70 -0.81
CA ALA A 273 -12.51 6.25 -0.72
C ALA A 273 -13.90 5.66 -0.43
N ALA A 274 -14.64 6.26 0.49
CA ALA A 274 -16.02 5.88 0.76
C ALA A 274 -16.91 6.06 -0.48
N ALA A 275 -16.82 7.23 -1.15
CA ALA A 275 -17.57 7.49 -2.37
C ALA A 275 -17.28 6.46 -3.46
N PHE A 276 -16.01 6.11 -3.69
CA PHE A 276 -15.63 5.10 -4.67
C PHE A 276 -16.27 3.73 -4.39
N LEU A 277 -16.33 3.30 -3.12
CA LEU A 277 -16.96 2.03 -2.74
C LEU A 277 -18.49 2.09 -2.86
N ILE A 278 -19.10 3.22 -2.51
CA ILE A 278 -20.53 3.47 -2.69
C ILE A 278 -20.88 3.42 -4.18
N ASP A 279 -20.11 4.12 -5.01
CA ASP A 279 -20.32 4.18 -6.47
C ASP A 279 -20.22 2.77 -7.08
N HIS A 280 -19.19 2.01 -6.71
CA HIS A 280 -19.02 0.64 -7.17
C HIS A 280 -20.24 -0.25 -6.84
N LEU A 281 -20.71 -0.23 -5.60
CA LEU A 281 -21.85 -1.03 -5.18
C LEU A 281 -23.17 -0.50 -5.77
N THR A 282 -23.27 0.83 -5.97
CA THR A 282 -24.42 1.47 -6.64
C THR A 282 -24.52 1.04 -8.10
N GLU A 283 -23.40 0.97 -8.83
CA GLU A 283 -23.40 0.44 -10.20
C GLU A 283 -23.92 -0.99 -10.26
N VAL A 284 -23.53 -1.83 -9.31
CA VAL A 284 -24.05 -3.21 -9.22
C VAL A 284 -25.54 -3.21 -8.92
N TYR A 285 -25.99 -2.39 -7.98
CA TYR A 285 -27.40 -2.24 -7.62
C TYR A 285 -28.23 -1.81 -8.83
N VAL A 286 -27.79 -0.77 -9.56
CA VAL A 286 -28.46 -0.29 -10.77
C VAL A 286 -28.57 -1.39 -11.83
N ARG A 287 -27.49 -2.13 -12.08
CA ARG A 287 -27.52 -3.27 -13.03
C ARG A 287 -28.53 -4.33 -12.64
N VAL A 288 -28.67 -4.63 -11.36
CA VAL A 288 -29.67 -5.59 -10.85
C VAL A 288 -31.08 -5.05 -11.07
N MET A 289 -31.32 -3.78 -10.76
CA MET A 289 -32.62 -3.13 -10.96
C MET A 289 -33.02 -3.06 -12.45
N ASP A 290 -32.08 -2.69 -13.33
CA ASP A 290 -32.30 -2.65 -14.77
C ASP A 290 -32.61 -4.04 -15.34
N ALA A 291 -31.93 -5.07 -14.87
CA ALA A 291 -32.19 -6.45 -15.24
C ALA A 291 -33.60 -6.88 -14.79
N GLN A 292 -33.99 -6.52 -13.56
CA GLN A 292 -35.32 -6.79 -13.02
C GLN A 292 -36.42 -6.08 -13.86
N GLU A 293 -36.21 -4.79 -14.17
CA GLU A 293 -37.16 -4.02 -14.99
C GLU A 293 -37.30 -4.62 -16.39
N THR A 294 -36.16 -4.95 -17.02
CA THR A 294 -36.14 -5.60 -18.34
C THR A 294 -36.92 -6.91 -18.34
N ILE A 295 -36.74 -7.75 -17.31
CA ILE A 295 -37.50 -9.01 -17.17
C ILE A 295 -39.02 -8.71 -17.08
N VAL A 296 -39.41 -7.77 -16.21
CA VAL A 296 -40.82 -7.39 -16.01
C VAL A 296 -41.45 -6.84 -17.30
N GLN A 297 -40.72 -5.97 -18.02
CA GLN A 297 -41.22 -5.41 -19.28
C GLN A 297 -41.36 -6.49 -20.36
N ASN A 298 -40.39 -7.36 -20.50
CA ASN A 298 -40.47 -8.47 -21.47
C ASN A 298 -41.61 -9.41 -21.17
N VAL A 299 -41.87 -9.72 -19.91
CA VAL A 299 -43.01 -10.55 -19.50
C VAL A 299 -44.35 -9.84 -19.81
N LYS A 300 -44.46 -8.56 -19.44
CA LYS A 300 -45.66 -7.75 -19.74
C LYS A 300 -45.94 -7.65 -21.25
N HIS A 301 -44.89 -7.35 -22.02
CA HIS A 301 -45.02 -7.26 -23.50
C HIS A 301 -45.48 -8.58 -24.11
N ARG A 302 -44.89 -9.69 -23.69
CA ARG A 302 -45.26 -11.04 -24.16
C ARG A 302 -46.68 -11.40 -23.82
N LEU A 303 -47.15 -11.10 -22.60
CA LEU A 303 -48.53 -11.29 -22.18
C LEU A 303 -49.50 -10.42 -23.00
N GLN A 304 -49.12 -9.17 -23.31
CA GLN A 304 -49.97 -8.28 -24.10
C GLN A 304 -50.08 -8.75 -25.56
N VAL A 305 -48.99 -9.20 -26.15
CA VAL A 305 -48.98 -9.75 -27.52
C VAL A 305 -49.84 -11.02 -27.59
N GLU A 306 -49.75 -11.94 -26.62
CA GLU A 306 -50.56 -13.14 -26.60
C GLU A 306 -52.04 -12.85 -26.30
N ARG A 307 -52.34 -11.84 -25.46
CA ARG A 307 -53.73 -11.35 -25.28
C ARG A 307 -54.33 -10.80 -26.56
N MET A 308 -53.61 -9.92 -27.27
CA MET A 308 -54.06 -9.37 -28.55
C MET A 308 -54.23 -10.46 -29.62
N ARG A 309 -53.40 -11.50 -29.60
CA ARG A 309 -53.50 -12.65 -30.48
C ARG A 309 -54.74 -13.48 -30.13
N LEU A 310 -55.02 -13.66 -28.85
CA LEU A 310 -56.22 -14.34 -28.37
C LEU A 310 -57.50 -13.58 -28.76
N GLU A 311 -57.52 -12.25 -28.58
CA GLU A 311 -58.66 -11.40 -28.98
C GLU A 311 -58.90 -11.43 -30.50
N ARG A 312 -57.81 -11.38 -31.30
CA ARG A 312 -57.90 -11.45 -32.77
C ARG A 312 -58.43 -12.82 -33.23
N LEU A 313 -58.00 -13.89 -32.58
CA LEU A 313 -58.52 -15.23 -32.86
C LEU A 313 -59.97 -15.38 -32.37
N SER A 314 -60.35 -14.86 -31.21
CA SER A 314 -61.65 -14.82 -30.65
C SER A 314 -62.64 -14.02 -31.50
N SER A 315 -62.29 -12.83 -32.00
CA SER A 315 -63.15 -12.01 -32.87
C SER A 315 -63.39 -12.59 -34.28
N GLY A 316 -62.43 -13.41 -34.78
CA GLY A 316 -62.58 -14.08 -36.09
C GLY A 316 -63.46 -15.32 -36.09
N ILE A 317 -63.75 -15.90 -34.95
CA ILE A 317 -64.48 -17.20 -34.79
C ILE A 317 -65.94 -17.11 -35.14
N PRO A 318 -66.72 -16.01 -34.80
CA PRO A 318 -68.22 -16.03 -35.04
C PRO A 318 -68.60 -16.14 -36.52
N VAL A 319 -67.71 -15.63 -37.38
CA VAL A 319 -68.05 -15.58 -38.83
C VAL A 319 -67.84 -16.93 -39.56
N GLN A 320 -66.92 -17.74 -39.06
CA GLN A 320 -66.61 -19.04 -39.69
C GLN A 320 -67.21 -20.25 -38.97
N PHE A 321 -67.81 -20.02 -37.80
CA PHE A 321 -68.23 -21.09 -36.90
C PHE A 321 -69.51 -21.89 -37.42
N SER A 322 -70.35 -21.27 -38.26
CA SER A 322 -71.56 -21.93 -38.80
C SER A 322 -71.23 -22.99 -39.87
N LEU A 323 -70.09 -22.92 -40.53
CA LEU A 323 -69.75 -23.81 -41.67
C LEU A 323 -68.78 -24.96 -41.30
N VAL A 324 -68.10 -24.88 -40.20
CA VAL A 324 -67.00 -25.83 -39.87
C VAL A 324 -67.19 -26.52 -38.52
N LYS A 325 -68.33 -26.30 -37.87
CA LYS A 325 -68.61 -26.66 -36.47
C LYS A 325 -68.34 -28.12 -36.09
N THR A 326 -68.56 -29.06 -36.99
CA THR A 326 -68.37 -30.49 -36.68
C THR A 326 -66.98 -31.03 -37.11
N LYS A 327 -66.40 -30.54 -38.17
CA LYS A 327 -65.19 -31.12 -38.76
C LYS A 327 -63.93 -30.41 -38.28
N GLN A 328 -64.03 -29.13 -37.94
CA GLN A 328 -62.88 -28.31 -37.50
C GLN A 328 -62.79 -28.21 -35.95
N GLY A 329 -63.86 -28.44 -35.21
CA GLY A 329 -63.82 -28.45 -33.75
C GLY A 329 -62.86 -29.49 -33.22
N ALA A 330 -62.97 -30.72 -33.72
CA ALA A 330 -62.06 -31.78 -33.30
C ALA A 330 -60.55 -31.54 -33.76
N ARG A 331 -60.40 -30.73 -34.83
CA ARG A 331 -59.03 -30.34 -35.27
C ARG A 331 -58.47 -29.17 -34.44
N LEU A 332 -59.38 -28.26 -34.05
CA LEU A 332 -59.03 -27.14 -33.16
C LEU A 332 -58.68 -27.66 -31.76
N ASP A 333 -59.46 -28.58 -31.22
CA ASP A 333 -59.19 -29.18 -29.93
C ASP A 333 -57.85 -29.94 -29.90
N ARG A 334 -57.53 -30.65 -30.98
CA ARG A 334 -56.16 -31.28 -31.10
C ARG A 334 -55.07 -30.28 -31.24
N LEU A 335 -55.28 -29.14 -31.94
CA LEU A 335 -54.29 -28.09 -32.06
C LEU A 335 -54.07 -27.34 -30.72
N MET A 336 -55.13 -27.08 -30.00
CA MET A 336 -55.09 -26.48 -28.66
C MET A 336 -54.36 -27.41 -27.64
N ALA A 337 -54.68 -28.71 -27.69
CA ALA A 337 -54.01 -29.71 -26.86
C ALA A 337 -52.51 -29.80 -27.18
N ARG A 338 -52.14 -29.75 -28.47
CA ARG A 338 -50.72 -29.69 -28.90
C ARG A 338 -50.02 -28.38 -28.49
N LEU A 339 -50.71 -27.23 -28.59
CA LEU A 339 -50.20 -25.96 -28.18
C LEU A 339 -49.95 -25.92 -26.66
N SER A 340 -50.95 -26.39 -25.91
CA SER A 340 -50.85 -26.49 -24.44
C SER A 340 -49.71 -27.41 -24.01
N SER A 341 -49.60 -28.61 -24.64
CA SER A 341 -48.50 -29.51 -24.33
C SER A 341 -47.12 -28.93 -24.75
N HIS A 342 -47.08 -28.22 -25.90
CA HIS A 342 -45.83 -27.58 -26.37
C HIS A 342 -45.40 -26.37 -25.52
N VAL A 343 -46.38 -25.57 -25.08
CA VAL A 343 -46.16 -24.45 -24.16
C VAL A 343 -45.68 -24.98 -22.81
N GLN A 344 -46.34 -26.01 -22.30
CA GLN A 344 -46.00 -26.68 -21.05
C GLN A 344 -44.60 -27.32 -21.12
N GLU A 345 -44.28 -27.95 -22.27
CA GLU A 345 -42.95 -28.51 -22.51
C GLU A 345 -41.87 -27.42 -22.61
N LYS A 346 -42.14 -26.30 -23.32
CA LYS A 346 -41.24 -25.15 -23.39
C LYS A 346 -41.05 -24.48 -22.03
N LEU A 347 -42.12 -24.27 -21.28
CA LEU A 347 -42.07 -23.71 -19.93
C LEU A 347 -41.23 -24.63 -19.02
N SER A 348 -41.49 -25.92 -19.06
CA SER A 348 -40.74 -26.92 -18.28
C SER A 348 -39.28 -27.02 -18.72
N ARG A 349 -38.97 -26.82 -20.02
CA ARG A 349 -37.57 -26.73 -20.48
C ARG A 349 -36.89 -25.45 -20.02
N ALA A 350 -37.59 -24.30 -20.10
CA ALA A 350 -37.06 -23.01 -19.65
C ALA A 350 -36.88 -22.99 -18.12
N GLN A 351 -37.84 -23.54 -17.37
CA GLN A 351 -37.74 -23.70 -15.92
C GLN A 351 -36.57 -24.60 -15.54
N ARG A 352 -36.46 -25.78 -16.17
CA ARG A 352 -35.28 -26.66 -15.94
C ARG A 352 -33.98 -26.02 -16.33
N HIS A 353 -33.95 -25.23 -17.42
CA HIS A 353 -32.74 -24.53 -17.83
C HIS A 353 -32.35 -23.45 -16.80
N LEU A 354 -33.32 -22.70 -16.30
CA LEU A 354 -33.12 -21.74 -15.19
C LEU A 354 -32.64 -22.41 -13.90
N GLU A 355 -33.23 -23.57 -13.59
CA GLU A 355 -32.84 -24.35 -12.41
C GLU A 355 -31.40 -24.88 -12.50
N ILE A 356 -31.05 -25.43 -13.67
CA ILE A 356 -29.67 -25.87 -13.96
C ILE A 356 -28.66 -24.68 -13.91
N LEU A 357 -29.07 -23.54 -14.49
CA LEU A 357 -28.22 -22.33 -14.41
C LEU A 357 -28.07 -21.84 -12.98
N SER A 358 -29.17 -21.79 -12.24
CA SER A 358 -29.17 -21.41 -10.81
C SER A 358 -28.32 -22.35 -9.97
N GLN A 359 -28.43 -23.66 -10.18
CA GLN A 359 -27.63 -24.67 -9.49
C GLN A 359 -26.14 -24.62 -9.88
N ASN A 360 -25.86 -24.19 -11.10
CA ASN A 360 -24.46 -24.09 -11.58
C ASN A 360 -23.75 -22.78 -11.20
N VAL A 361 -24.50 -21.71 -10.90
CA VAL A 361 -23.90 -20.42 -10.52
C VAL A 361 -23.05 -20.55 -9.26
N GLN A 362 -23.61 -21.19 -8.25
CA GLN A 362 -22.91 -21.37 -6.98
C GLN A 362 -21.64 -22.25 -7.12
N PRO A 363 -21.70 -23.46 -7.75
CA PRO A 363 -20.48 -24.27 -7.94
C PRO A 363 -19.43 -23.63 -8.84
N ILE A 364 -19.86 -22.86 -9.86
CA ILE A 364 -18.92 -22.12 -10.72
C ILE A 364 -18.25 -21.01 -9.94
N ALA A 365 -19.01 -20.26 -9.14
CA ALA A 365 -18.48 -19.23 -8.27
C ALA A 365 -17.52 -19.83 -7.22
N GLU A 366 -17.92 -20.91 -6.57
CA GLU A 366 -17.09 -21.65 -5.60
C GLU A 366 -15.83 -22.21 -6.25
N ARG A 367 -15.94 -22.79 -7.45
CA ARG A 367 -14.76 -23.30 -8.19
C ARG A 367 -13.81 -22.17 -8.60
N LYS A 368 -14.34 -21.01 -8.98
CA LYS A 368 -13.53 -19.83 -9.30
C LYS A 368 -12.84 -19.27 -8.06
N LEU A 369 -13.57 -19.18 -6.94
CA LEU A 369 -13.02 -18.82 -5.64
C LEU A 369 -11.95 -19.82 -5.18
N LEU A 370 -12.19 -21.12 -5.35
CA LEU A 370 -11.24 -22.16 -5.01
C LEU A 370 -9.96 -22.07 -5.86
N ASN A 371 -10.10 -21.82 -7.14
CA ASN A 371 -8.93 -21.66 -8.04
C ASN A 371 -8.12 -20.41 -7.69
N GLU A 372 -8.77 -19.29 -7.37
CA GLU A 372 -8.05 -18.08 -6.93
C GLU A 372 -7.44 -18.26 -5.54
N SER A 373 -8.12 -18.97 -4.63
CA SER A 373 -7.53 -19.30 -3.33
C SER A 373 -6.28 -20.21 -3.48
N HIS A 374 -6.35 -21.21 -4.39
CA HIS A 374 -5.19 -22.07 -4.73
C HIS A 374 -4.02 -21.25 -5.28
N ARG A 375 -4.35 -20.31 -6.20
CA ARG A 375 -3.35 -19.39 -6.77
C ARG A 375 -2.70 -18.52 -5.71
N LEU A 376 -3.50 -18.02 -4.77
CA LEU A 376 -3.01 -17.25 -3.62
C LEU A 376 -2.14 -18.09 -2.67
N GLN A 377 -2.55 -19.34 -2.40
CA GLN A 377 -1.73 -20.27 -1.61
C GLN A 377 -0.38 -20.56 -2.27
N MET A 378 -0.38 -20.77 -3.59
CA MET A 378 0.87 -20.97 -4.35
C MET A 378 1.78 -19.75 -4.30
N LEU A 379 1.21 -18.53 -4.39
CA LEU A 379 1.98 -17.30 -4.25
C LEU A 379 2.53 -17.11 -2.84
N ALA A 380 1.72 -17.40 -1.82
CA ALA A 380 2.14 -17.37 -0.42
C ALA A 380 3.25 -18.41 -0.12
N GLN A 381 3.16 -19.61 -0.71
CA GLN A 381 4.21 -20.64 -0.61
C GLN A 381 5.51 -20.19 -1.30
N ARG A 382 5.41 -19.56 -2.48
CA ARG A 382 6.59 -19.00 -3.18
C ARG A 382 7.27 -17.91 -2.37
N MET A 383 6.48 -17.03 -1.72
CA MET A 383 7.03 -15.99 -0.83
C MET A 383 7.73 -16.61 0.40
N LYS A 384 7.08 -17.60 1.05
CA LYS A 384 7.70 -18.32 2.17
C LYS A 384 8.97 -19.10 1.75
N ALA A 385 9.02 -19.60 0.52
CA ALA A 385 10.19 -20.31 0.03
C ALA A 385 11.40 -19.38 -0.24
N GLN A 386 11.16 -18.09 -0.38
CA GLN A 386 12.21 -17.08 -0.60
C GLN A 386 12.61 -16.34 0.70
N ASP A 387 11.97 -16.68 1.82
CA ASP A 387 12.33 -16.11 3.12
C ASP A 387 13.77 -16.51 3.49
N PRO A 388 14.68 -15.57 3.61
CA PRO A 388 16.06 -15.85 3.96
C PRO A 388 16.22 -16.61 5.27
N GLU A 389 15.33 -16.38 6.25
CA GLU A 389 15.36 -17.12 7.52
C GLU A 389 15.01 -18.59 7.34
N LEU A 390 14.07 -18.93 6.46
CA LEU A 390 13.71 -20.32 6.17
C LEU A 390 14.81 -21.05 5.39
N LEU A 391 15.52 -20.33 4.51
CA LEU A 391 16.68 -20.90 3.81
C LEU A 391 17.81 -21.20 4.80
N LEU A 392 18.08 -20.29 5.70
CA LEU A 392 19.09 -20.50 6.74
C LEU A 392 18.73 -21.70 7.64
N LYS A 393 17.46 -21.85 8.03
CA LYS A 393 16.97 -23.01 8.82
C LYS A 393 17.04 -24.35 8.08
N ARG A 394 17.10 -24.35 6.75
CA ARG A 394 17.28 -25.56 5.91
C ARG A 394 18.74 -25.95 5.72
N GLY A 395 19.66 -25.28 6.39
CA GLY A 395 21.09 -25.58 6.33
C GLY A 395 21.86 -24.77 5.28
N TYR A 396 21.20 -23.84 4.59
CA TYR A 396 21.93 -22.87 3.78
C TYR A 396 22.59 -21.84 4.69
N SER A 397 23.68 -21.30 4.24
CA SER A 397 24.36 -20.20 4.90
C SER A 397 24.55 -19.05 3.92
N ILE A 398 24.58 -17.84 4.45
CA ILE A 398 24.88 -16.67 3.65
C ILE A 398 26.28 -16.20 4.05
N THR A 399 27.18 -16.23 3.10
CA THR A 399 28.53 -15.70 3.31
C THR A 399 28.54 -14.23 2.93
N LEU A 400 29.01 -13.43 3.87
CA LEU A 400 29.12 -11.97 3.76
C LEU A 400 30.60 -11.57 3.81
N LYS A 401 30.94 -10.57 3.03
CA LYS A 401 32.19 -9.82 3.15
C LYS A 401 31.81 -8.34 3.26
N ASP A 402 32.23 -7.69 4.31
CA ASP A 402 31.89 -6.29 4.59
C ASP A 402 30.38 -5.98 4.53
N GLY A 403 29.57 -6.90 5.08
CA GLY A 403 28.11 -6.79 5.13
C GLY A 403 27.37 -7.12 3.81
N LYS A 404 28.08 -7.48 2.73
CA LYS A 404 27.49 -7.86 1.44
C LYS A 404 27.59 -9.35 1.18
N SER A 405 26.53 -9.93 0.61
CA SER A 405 26.52 -11.35 0.26
C SER A 405 27.50 -11.64 -0.88
N VAL A 406 28.36 -12.62 -0.66
CA VAL A 406 29.31 -13.15 -1.66
C VAL A 406 28.60 -14.19 -2.51
N ARG A 407 28.53 -13.96 -3.82
CA ARG A 407 27.85 -14.88 -4.76
C ARG A 407 28.81 -15.74 -5.58
N SER A 408 30.08 -15.45 -5.56
CA SER A 408 31.10 -16.18 -6.30
C SER A 408 32.42 -16.17 -5.53
N ALA A 409 33.12 -17.29 -5.56
CA ALA A 409 34.44 -17.42 -4.95
C ALA A 409 35.46 -16.40 -5.52
N GLY A 410 35.30 -15.96 -6.77
CA GLY A 410 36.15 -14.94 -7.38
C GLY A 410 36.03 -13.53 -6.78
N GLN A 411 35.08 -13.31 -5.88
CA GLN A 411 34.91 -12.04 -5.15
C GLN A 411 35.76 -11.99 -3.87
N LEU A 412 36.42 -13.10 -3.54
CA LEU A 412 37.22 -13.23 -2.32
C LEU A 412 38.70 -13.28 -2.67
N LYS A 413 39.51 -12.65 -1.86
CA LYS A 413 40.98 -12.70 -1.93
C LYS A 413 41.49 -13.38 -0.67
N GLU A 414 42.69 -13.92 -0.77
CA GLU A 414 43.39 -14.49 0.36
C GLU A 414 43.61 -13.42 1.47
N GLY A 415 43.28 -13.77 2.69
CA GLY A 415 43.28 -12.86 3.82
C GLY A 415 41.97 -12.09 4.05
N ASP A 416 40.97 -12.25 3.18
CA ASP A 416 39.66 -11.63 3.39
C ASP A 416 38.92 -12.28 4.56
N ILE A 417 38.38 -11.46 5.45
CA ILE A 417 37.51 -11.96 6.52
C ILE A 417 36.07 -12.02 5.98
N ILE A 418 35.55 -13.23 5.96
CA ILE A 418 34.17 -13.47 5.59
C ILE A 418 33.35 -13.85 6.82
N GLU A 419 32.12 -13.46 6.86
CA GLU A 419 31.17 -13.83 7.89
C GLU A 419 30.10 -14.74 7.27
N THR A 420 30.08 -15.97 7.70
CA THR A 420 29.06 -16.93 7.25
C THR A 420 27.93 -16.95 8.26
N LYS A 421 26.75 -16.48 7.83
CA LYS A 421 25.55 -16.42 8.65
C LYS A 421 24.73 -17.71 8.51
N PHE A 422 24.47 -18.34 9.61
CA PHE A 422 23.59 -19.51 9.75
C PHE A 422 22.27 -19.08 10.42
N ALA A 423 21.38 -20.04 10.62
CA ALA A 423 20.10 -19.80 11.28
C ALA A 423 20.23 -19.39 12.76
N ASP A 424 21.28 -19.81 13.43
CA ASP A 424 21.51 -19.69 14.87
C ASP A 424 22.71 -18.79 15.23
N GLY A 425 23.36 -18.20 14.25
CA GLY A 425 24.49 -17.32 14.48
C GLY A 425 25.34 -17.04 13.24
N ALA A 426 26.45 -16.42 13.45
CA ALA A 426 27.40 -16.13 12.38
C ALA A 426 28.82 -16.53 12.79
N VAL A 427 29.58 -17.06 11.87
CA VAL A 427 30.97 -17.45 12.05
C VAL A 427 31.85 -16.60 11.15
N LYS A 428 32.87 -16.00 11.69
CA LYS A 428 33.89 -15.31 10.90
C LYS A 428 34.99 -16.28 10.53
N SER A 429 35.38 -16.27 9.30
CA SER A 429 36.46 -17.11 8.75
C SER A 429 37.36 -16.26 7.86
N GLU A 430 38.59 -16.62 7.77
CA GLU A 430 39.56 -16.00 6.87
C GLU A 430 39.68 -16.89 5.63
N VAL A 431 39.68 -16.26 4.48
CA VAL A 431 39.84 -16.97 3.19
C VAL A 431 41.29 -17.35 3.02
N SER A 432 41.57 -18.65 3.04
CA SER A 432 42.84 -19.22 2.62
C SER A 432 42.73 -19.86 1.26
N LYS A 433 43.78 -19.78 0.47
CA LYS A 433 43.88 -20.48 -0.80
C LYS A 433 44.35 -21.92 -0.53
N ASN A 434 43.60 -22.88 -1.01
CA ASN A 434 44.11 -24.24 -1.18
C ASN A 434 44.95 -24.31 -2.46
#